data_f4b16a232f985b697fbf4e116c933306
#
_entry.id   f4b16a232f985b697fbf4e116c933306
#
_cell.length_a   1.000
_cell.length_b   1.000
_cell.length_c   1.000
_cell.angle_alpha   90.00
_cell.angle_beta   90.00
_cell.angle_gamma   90.00
#
_symmetry.space_group_name_H-M   'P 1'
#
loop_
_entity.id
_entity.type
_entity.pdbx_description
1 polymer ?
#
loop_
_entity_poly.entity_id
_entity_poly.type
_entity_poly.pdbx_seq_one_letter_code
_entity_poly.pdbx_strand_id
1 'polypeptide(L)'
;MRNQLSILDVPVDVITMKEAVQRVQNLYSEPGLHTVVTVNAEMVMRARHDKELHQILKQADMAVPDGAGVLWAAEQLGQHIPERVAGCDLAVALLQEASQHKTPVYFFGAEPGVAEQAVKNMEALIGPLQVVGIHSGFFDEQEEVNIIKAIEDGGAKLVLVALGVPKPVSYTHLRA
;
A
#
# COMPACT_ATOMS: atom_id res chain seq x y z
N MET A 1 1.79 -20.17 6.73
CA MET A 1 2.58 -19.27 7.60
C MET A 1 3.24 -18.24 6.70
N ARG A 2 3.16 -16.96 7.03
CA ARG A 2 3.90 -15.91 6.29
C ARG A 2 5.40 -16.10 6.50
N ASN A 3 6.17 -16.06 5.43
CA ASN A 3 7.64 -16.06 5.52
C ASN A 3 8.09 -14.62 5.76
N GLN A 4 8.48 -14.30 6.99
CA GLN A 4 8.84 -12.95 7.40
C GLN A 4 10.17 -12.95 8.15
N LEU A 5 10.93 -11.87 7.99
CA LEU A 5 12.03 -11.52 8.86
C LEU A 5 11.70 -10.26 9.67
N SER A 6 12.47 -9.98 10.69
CA SER A 6 12.26 -8.79 11.54
C SER A 6 13.48 -7.89 11.48
N ILE A 7 13.29 -6.63 11.14
CA ILE A 7 14.32 -5.60 11.15
C ILE A 7 13.94 -4.58 12.24
N LEU A 8 14.67 -4.55 13.35
CA LEU A 8 14.39 -3.69 14.51
C LEU A 8 12.90 -3.76 14.95
N ASP A 9 12.40 -4.98 15.11
CA ASP A 9 11.00 -5.29 15.47
C ASP A 9 9.94 -4.96 14.42
N VAL A 10 10.33 -4.50 13.25
CA VAL A 10 9.41 -4.31 12.11
C VAL A 10 9.41 -5.56 11.25
N PRO A 11 8.25 -6.20 11.02
CA PRO A 11 8.17 -7.36 10.14
C PRO A 11 8.32 -6.94 8.68
N VAL A 12 9.04 -7.76 7.92
CA VAL A 12 9.20 -7.60 6.47
C VAL A 12 8.98 -8.97 5.82
N ASP A 13 8.12 -9.03 4.83
CA ASP A 13 7.85 -10.27 4.10
C ASP A 13 9.01 -10.61 3.17
N VAL A 14 9.41 -11.88 3.19
CA VAL A 14 10.39 -12.45 2.25
C VAL A 14 9.61 -12.90 1.03
N ILE A 15 9.45 -11.99 0.07
CA ILE A 15 8.48 -12.12 -1.03
C ILE A 15 9.03 -11.48 -2.31
N THR A 16 8.69 -12.04 -3.46
CA THR A 16 8.93 -11.46 -4.79
C THR A 16 7.77 -10.55 -5.22
N MET A 17 7.98 -9.73 -6.24
CA MET A 17 6.93 -8.91 -6.85
C MET A 17 5.74 -9.75 -7.28
N LYS A 18 5.99 -10.84 -7.98
CA LYS A 18 4.94 -11.76 -8.44
C LYS A 18 4.11 -12.33 -7.31
N GLU A 19 4.77 -12.76 -6.23
CA GLU A 19 4.09 -13.29 -5.04
C GLU A 19 3.31 -12.20 -4.31
N ALA A 20 3.83 -10.96 -4.26
CA ALA A 20 3.13 -9.83 -3.66
C ALA A 20 1.84 -9.51 -4.41
N VAL A 21 1.88 -9.43 -5.74
CA VAL A 21 0.68 -9.23 -6.57
C VAL A 21 -0.34 -10.35 -6.34
N GLN A 22 0.09 -11.60 -6.38
CA GLN A 22 -0.79 -12.76 -6.14
C GLN A 22 -1.41 -12.72 -4.73
N ARG A 23 -0.64 -12.30 -3.73
CA ARG A 23 -1.15 -12.17 -2.36
C ARG A 23 -2.24 -11.11 -2.27
N VAL A 24 -2.04 -9.93 -2.87
CA VAL A 24 -3.07 -8.87 -2.90
C VAL A 24 -4.34 -9.37 -3.59
N GLN A 25 -4.22 -10.08 -4.71
CA GLN A 25 -5.38 -10.66 -5.40
C GLN A 25 -6.17 -11.64 -4.50
N ASN A 26 -5.46 -12.45 -3.71
CA ASN A 26 -6.11 -13.36 -2.77
C ASN A 26 -6.88 -12.58 -1.69
N LEU A 27 -6.31 -11.46 -1.19
CA LEU A 27 -6.96 -10.61 -0.19
C LEU A 27 -8.30 -10.04 -0.67
N TYR A 28 -8.51 -9.83 -1.98
CA TYR A 28 -9.81 -9.38 -2.51
C TYR A 28 -10.97 -10.35 -2.23
N SER A 29 -10.67 -11.60 -1.94
CA SER A 29 -11.64 -12.65 -1.62
C SER A 29 -11.78 -12.91 -0.12
N GLU A 30 -10.91 -12.35 0.69
CA GLU A 30 -10.94 -12.45 2.14
C GLU A 30 -11.84 -11.34 2.72
N PRO A 31 -12.66 -11.61 3.73
CA PRO A 31 -13.51 -10.58 4.34
C PRO A 31 -12.70 -9.58 5.16
N GLY A 32 -13.10 -8.33 5.15
CA GLY A 32 -12.50 -7.28 5.96
C GLY A 32 -11.56 -6.36 5.17
N LEU A 33 -11.00 -5.39 5.87
CA LEU A 33 -10.01 -4.47 5.34
C LEU A 33 -8.62 -5.07 5.49
N HIS A 34 -7.87 -5.10 4.41
CA HIS A 34 -6.49 -5.60 4.39
C HIS A 34 -5.51 -4.48 4.10
N THR A 35 -4.43 -4.45 4.86
CA THR A 35 -3.41 -3.42 4.78
C THR A 35 -2.11 -3.99 4.21
N VAL A 36 -1.63 -3.35 3.14
CA VAL A 36 -0.32 -3.61 2.54
C VAL A 36 0.56 -2.39 2.75
N VAL A 37 1.73 -2.59 3.34
CA VAL A 37 2.70 -1.52 3.60
C VAL A 37 4.00 -1.77 2.84
N THR A 38 4.60 -0.69 2.35
CA THR A 38 5.89 -0.72 1.64
C THR A 38 6.98 -0.27 2.61
N VAL A 39 7.67 -1.25 3.23
CA VAL A 39 8.61 -0.99 4.31
C VAL A 39 9.96 -0.57 3.76
N ASN A 40 10.39 0.65 4.08
CA ASN A 40 11.72 1.15 3.79
C ASN A 40 12.52 1.45 5.08
N ALA A 41 13.81 1.75 4.93
CA ALA A 41 14.72 1.98 6.05
C ALA A 41 14.29 3.20 6.90
N GLU A 42 13.73 4.24 6.30
CA GLU A 42 13.24 5.42 7.00
C GLU A 42 12.06 5.06 7.91
N MET A 43 11.09 4.30 7.41
CA MET A 43 9.94 3.83 8.19
C MET A 43 10.39 2.95 9.36
N VAL A 44 11.34 2.04 9.14
CA VAL A 44 11.92 1.20 10.21
C VAL A 44 12.57 2.05 11.30
N MET A 45 13.38 3.04 10.92
CA MET A 45 14.03 3.92 11.89
C MET A 45 13.03 4.81 12.63
N ARG A 46 12.02 5.31 11.96
CA ARG A 46 10.95 6.14 12.55
C ARG A 46 10.09 5.33 13.53
N ALA A 47 9.74 4.10 13.20
CA ALA A 47 8.94 3.22 14.04
C ALA A 47 9.58 2.94 15.43
N ARG A 48 10.89 3.15 15.60
CA ARG A 48 11.57 3.07 16.90
C ARG A 48 11.10 4.15 17.88
N HIS A 49 10.61 5.28 17.39
CA HIS A 49 10.21 6.44 18.19
C HIS A 49 8.70 6.76 18.02
N ASP A 50 8.04 6.14 17.06
CA ASP A 50 6.63 6.30 16.74
C ASP A 50 5.91 4.97 16.97
N LYS A 51 5.24 4.86 18.12
CA LYS A 51 4.54 3.63 18.52
C LYS A 51 3.35 3.31 17.64
N GLU A 52 2.67 4.34 17.12
CA GLU A 52 1.51 4.17 16.24
C GLU A 52 1.97 3.57 14.91
N LEU A 53 2.97 4.18 14.27
CA LEU A 53 3.57 3.64 13.06
C LEU A 53 4.07 2.20 13.27
N HIS A 54 4.73 1.93 14.41
CA HIS A 54 5.22 0.58 14.73
C HIS A 54 4.08 -0.44 14.79
N GLN A 55 2.95 -0.08 15.40
CA GLN A 55 1.79 -0.97 15.47
C GLN A 55 1.16 -1.20 14.08
N ILE A 56 1.04 -0.16 13.28
CA ILE A 56 0.54 -0.26 11.91
C ILE A 56 1.39 -1.24 11.09
N LEU A 57 2.72 -1.07 11.13
CA LEU A 57 3.63 -1.96 10.42
C LEU A 57 3.54 -3.42 10.91
N LYS A 58 3.33 -3.62 12.21
CA LYS A 58 3.17 -4.96 12.79
C LYS A 58 1.85 -5.64 12.44
N GLN A 59 0.80 -4.88 12.30
CA GLN A 59 -0.55 -5.39 12.05
C GLN A 59 -0.87 -5.54 10.57
N ALA A 60 -0.02 -5.00 9.68
CA ALA A 60 -0.24 -5.09 8.25
C ALA A 60 -0.34 -6.54 7.77
N ASP A 61 -1.28 -6.81 6.87
CA ASP A 61 -1.48 -8.13 6.24
C ASP A 61 -0.33 -8.50 5.31
N MET A 62 0.37 -7.50 4.78
CA MET A 62 1.59 -7.67 4.01
C MET A 62 2.53 -6.47 4.19
N ALA A 63 3.81 -6.73 4.38
CA ALA A 63 4.86 -5.73 4.56
C ALA A 63 5.97 -5.98 3.54
N VAL A 64 5.86 -5.36 2.34
CA VAL A 64 6.82 -5.61 1.26
C VAL A 64 8.12 -4.85 1.45
N PRO A 65 9.27 -5.46 1.08
CA PRO A 65 10.60 -4.84 1.21
C PRO A 65 10.80 -3.76 0.14
N ASP A 66 10.71 -2.49 0.53
CA ASP A 66 10.92 -1.35 -0.36
C ASP A 66 12.26 -0.66 -0.06
N GLY A 67 13.10 -0.64 -1.06
CA GLY A 67 14.37 0.05 -0.98
C GLY A 67 15.58 -0.79 -0.54
N ALA A 68 16.76 -0.36 -1.01
CA ALA A 68 18.02 -1.07 -0.80
C ALA A 68 18.43 -1.20 0.69
N GLY A 69 18.02 -0.24 1.52
CA GLY A 69 18.35 -0.25 2.94
C GLY A 69 17.74 -1.43 3.71
N VAL A 70 16.53 -1.85 3.33
CA VAL A 70 15.87 -3.01 3.94
C VAL A 70 16.54 -4.31 3.51
N LEU A 71 16.91 -4.44 2.23
CA LEU A 71 17.64 -5.60 1.72
C LEU A 71 19.01 -5.72 2.39
N TRP A 72 19.73 -4.62 2.46
CA TRP A 72 21.04 -4.58 3.15
C TRP A 72 20.92 -4.98 4.62
N ALA A 73 19.92 -4.47 5.34
CA ALA A 73 19.70 -4.82 6.74
C ALA A 73 19.40 -6.31 6.91
N ALA A 74 18.62 -6.90 6.02
CA ALA A 74 18.35 -8.33 6.01
C ALA A 74 19.64 -9.15 5.85
N GLU A 75 20.50 -8.77 4.91
CA GLU A 75 21.80 -9.42 4.70
C GLU A 75 22.71 -9.35 5.94
N GLN A 76 22.73 -8.19 6.64
CA GLN A 76 23.50 -8.05 7.89
C GLN A 76 22.96 -8.96 9.00
N LEU A 77 21.71 -9.34 8.95
CA LEU A 77 21.07 -10.31 9.88
C LEU A 77 21.22 -11.77 9.42
N GLY A 78 21.97 -12.01 8.35
CA GLY A 78 22.15 -13.35 7.76
C GLY A 78 20.87 -13.87 7.08
N GLN A 79 19.95 -12.98 6.71
CA GLN A 79 18.70 -13.28 6.04
C GLN A 79 18.78 -12.81 4.58
N HIS A 80 18.06 -13.47 3.69
CA HIS A 80 18.01 -13.09 2.27
C HIS A 80 16.60 -12.74 1.85
N ILE A 81 16.44 -11.56 1.28
CA ILE A 81 15.22 -11.13 0.60
C ILE A 81 15.44 -11.33 -0.91
N PRO A 82 14.58 -12.10 -1.60
CA PRO A 82 14.83 -12.48 -2.99
C PRO A 82 14.74 -11.32 -3.97
N GLU A 83 13.94 -10.28 -3.63
CA GLU A 83 13.66 -9.18 -4.54
C GLU A 83 13.28 -7.91 -3.76
N ARG A 84 13.65 -6.74 -4.29
CA ARG A 84 13.11 -5.47 -3.85
C ARG A 84 11.71 -5.26 -4.45
N VAL A 85 10.70 -5.15 -3.62
CA VAL A 85 9.34 -4.85 -4.05
C VAL A 85 9.04 -3.37 -3.79
N ALA A 86 9.39 -2.51 -4.75
CA ALA A 86 9.13 -1.09 -4.62
C ALA A 86 7.62 -0.79 -4.71
N GLY A 87 7.13 0.08 -3.83
CA GLY A 87 5.70 0.40 -3.74
C GLY A 87 5.11 0.95 -5.03
N CYS A 88 5.84 1.81 -5.76
CA CYS A 88 5.40 2.33 -7.05
C CYS A 88 5.29 1.22 -8.12
N ASP A 89 6.25 0.29 -8.15
CA ASP A 89 6.25 -0.82 -9.12
C ASP A 89 5.11 -1.81 -8.79
N LEU A 90 4.89 -2.08 -7.49
CA LEU A 90 3.77 -2.89 -7.02
C LEU A 90 2.43 -2.24 -7.39
N ALA A 91 2.28 -0.93 -7.20
CA ALA A 91 1.07 -0.21 -7.59
C ALA A 91 0.79 -0.34 -9.08
N VAL A 92 1.81 -0.18 -9.95
CA VAL A 92 1.67 -0.37 -11.41
C VAL A 92 1.24 -1.79 -11.73
N ALA A 93 1.87 -2.81 -11.12
CA ALA A 93 1.51 -4.20 -11.35
C ALA A 93 0.07 -4.51 -10.90
N LEU A 94 -0.36 -3.99 -9.75
CA LEU A 94 -1.73 -4.14 -9.26
C LEU A 94 -2.75 -3.43 -10.16
N LEU A 95 -2.41 -2.26 -10.72
CA LEU A 95 -3.28 -1.56 -11.66
C LEU A 95 -3.40 -2.31 -13.00
N GLN A 96 -2.33 -2.95 -13.47
CA GLN A 96 -2.40 -3.83 -14.65
C GLN A 96 -3.39 -4.97 -14.44
N GLU A 97 -3.32 -5.65 -13.29
CA GLU A 97 -4.26 -6.70 -12.92
C GLU A 97 -5.69 -6.14 -12.75
N ALA A 98 -5.83 -4.98 -12.12
CA ALA A 98 -7.13 -4.31 -11.93
C ALA A 98 -7.79 -3.96 -13.27
N SER A 99 -7.02 -3.51 -14.26
CA SER A 99 -7.51 -3.25 -15.63
C SER A 99 -8.05 -4.51 -16.29
N GLN A 100 -7.31 -5.63 -16.19
CA GLN A 100 -7.70 -6.92 -16.80
C GLN A 100 -8.97 -7.51 -16.16
N HIS A 101 -9.08 -7.40 -14.83
CA HIS A 101 -10.17 -8.01 -14.06
C HIS A 101 -11.31 -7.03 -13.75
N LYS A 102 -11.23 -5.78 -14.21
CA LYS A 102 -12.19 -4.70 -13.91
C LYS A 102 -12.39 -4.52 -12.40
N THR A 103 -11.30 -4.61 -11.64
CA THR A 103 -11.32 -4.39 -10.20
C THR A 103 -11.56 -2.92 -9.90
N PRO A 104 -12.56 -2.55 -9.04
CA PRO A 104 -12.78 -1.16 -8.66
C PRO A 104 -11.61 -0.58 -7.86
N VAL A 105 -11.06 0.54 -8.34
CA VAL A 105 -9.89 1.20 -7.75
C VAL A 105 -10.25 2.61 -7.26
N TYR A 106 -9.79 2.96 -6.08
CA TYR A 106 -9.86 4.31 -5.53
C TYR A 106 -8.44 4.89 -5.36
N PHE A 107 -8.24 6.14 -5.78
CA PHE A 107 -6.97 6.84 -5.60
C PHE A 107 -7.12 7.88 -4.50
N PHE A 108 -6.27 7.79 -3.48
CA PHE A 108 -6.31 8.69 -2.34
C PHE A 108 -4.93 9.28 -2.05
N GLY A 109 -4.79 10.57 -2.17
CA GLY A 109 -3.54 11.26 -1.84
C GLY A 109 -3.02 12.14 -2.96
N ALA A 110 -1.75 12.54 -2.83
CA ALA A 110 -1.05 13.48 -3.69
C ALA A 110 -1.68 14.89 -3.70
N GLU A 111 -1.12 15.80 -4.49
CA GLU A 111 -1.68 17.13 -4.71
C GLU A 111 -2.92 17.08 -5.62
N PRO A 112 -3.82 18.07 -5.53
CA PRO A 112 -4.98 18.16 -6.41
C PRO A 112 -4.57 18.10 -7.90
N GLY A 113 -5.24 17.23 -8.66
CA GLY A 113 -4.98 17.01 -10.09
C GLY A 113 -3.88 15.99 -10.42
N VAL A 114 -3.03 15.62 -9.45
CA VAL A 114 -1.92 14.67 -9.69
C VAL A 114 -2.46 13.25 -9.87
N ALA A 115 -3.40 12.83 -9.02
CA ALA A 115 -3.97 11.49 -9.11
C ALA A 115 -4.78 11.31 -10.41
N GLU A 116 -5.54 12.33 -10.83
CA GLU A 116 -6.28 12.33 -12.11
C GLU A 116 -5.33 12.22 -13.31
N GLN A 117 -4.19 12.91 -13.25
CA GLN A 117 -3.20 12.80 -14.31
C GLN A 117 -2.52 11.43 -14.31
N ALA A 118 -2.24 10.87 -13.12
CA ALA A 118 -1.69 9.53 -12.98
C ALA A 118 -2.64 8.47 -13.57
N VAL A 119 -3.94 8.56 -13.30
CA VAL A 119 -4.95 7.67 -13.89
C VAL A 119 -4.91 7.74 -15.41
N LYS A 120 -4.95 8.94 -16.01
CA LYS A 120 -4.90 9.10 -17.47
C LYS A 120 -3.63 8.50 -18.09
N ASN A 121 -2.49 8.71 -17.44
CA ASN A 121 -1.22 8.16 -17.90
C ASN A 121 -1.21 6.62 -17.79
N MET A 122 -1.73 6.09 -16.72
CA MET A 122 -1.83 4.63 -16.53
C MET A 122 -2.79 4.01 -17.53
N GLU A 123 -3.97 4.57 -17.75
CA GLU A 123 -4.93 4.06 -18.74
C GLU A 123 -4.36 4.06 -20.17
N ALA A 124 -3.52 5.04 -20.50
CA ALA A 124 -2.81 5.08 -21.78
C ALA A 124 -1.79 3.94 -21.94
N LEU A 125 -1.23 3.43 -20.83
CA LEU A 125 -0.22 2.38 -20.82
C LEU A 125 -0.80 0.97 -20.71
N ILE A 126 -1.83 0.78 -19.86
CA ILE A 126 -2.31 -0.55 -19.47
C ILE A 126 -3.77 -0.82 -19.88
N GLY A 127 -4.46 0.16 -20.45
CA GLY A 127 -5.89 0.10 -20.78
C GLY A 127 -6.79 0.66 -19.68
N PRO A 128 -8.12 0.63 -19.90
CA PRO A 128 -9.08 1.31 -19.03
C PRO A 128 -9.10 0.73 -17.60
N LEU A 129 -9.22 1.63 -16.62
CA LEU A 129 -9.37 1.30 -15.21
C LEU A 129 -10.81 1.56 -14.75
N GLN A 130 -11.32 0.73 -13.86
CA GLN A 130 -12.58 0.99 -13.17
C GLN A 130 -12.31 1.90 -11.95
N VAL A 131 -12.08 3.19 -12.19
CA VAL A 131 -11.86 4.17 -11.13
C VAL A 131 -13.19 4.55 -10.51
N VAL A 132 -13.38 4.25 -9.22
CA VAL A 132 -14.63 4.54 -8.47
C VAL A 132 -14.54 5.81 -7.65
N GLY A 133 -13.34 6.40 -7.53
CA GLY A 133 -13.15 7.70 -6.92
C GLY A 133 -11.68 8.11 -6.86
N ILE A 134 -11.50 9.43 -6.73
CA ILE A 134 -10.19 10.06 -6.56
C ILE A 134 -10.35 11.16 -5.50
N HIS A 135 -9.44 11.21 -4.54
CA HIS A 135 -9.38 12.31 -3.58
C HIS A 135 -7.92 12.73 -3.32
N SER A 136 -7.69 14.03 -3.23
CA SER A 136 -6.36 14.57 -2.92
C SER A 136 -5.94 14.27 -1.47
N GLY A 137 -4.65 14.41 -1.18
CA GLY A 137 -4.11 14.24 0.17
C GLY A 137 -4.30 15.47 1.08
N PHE A 138 -5.01 16.49 0.60
CA PHE A 138 -5.31 17.73 1.34
C PHE A 138 -6.78 17.71 1.75
N PHE A 139 -7.04 17.40 3.00
CA PHE A 139 -8.38 17.27 3.57
C PHE A 139 -8.33 17.59 5.07
N ASP A 140 -9.46 17.96 5.65
CA ASP A 140 -9.66 18.13 7.08
C ASP A 140 -10.34 16.92 7.72
N GLU A 141 -10.50 16.93 9.04
CA GLU A 141 -11.13 15.82 9.80
C GLU A 141 -12.59 15.57 9.40
N GLN A 142 -13.31 16.58 8.91
CA GLN A 142 -14.69 16.41 8.47
C GLN A 142 -14.76 15.77 7.08
N GLU A 143 -13.83 16.12 6.21
CA GLU A 143 -13.69 15.53 4.89
C GLU A 143 -13.25 14.06 4.97
N GLU A 144 -12.43 13.69 5.99
CA GLU A 144 -11.98 12.32 6.20
C GLU A 144 -13.15 11.33 6.25
N VAL A 145 -14.19 11.63 7.02
CA VAL A 145 -15.38 10.78 7.12
C VAL A 145 -16.08 10.62 5.78
N ASN A 146 -16.13 11.69 4.99
CA ASN A 146 -16.74 11.66 3.66
C ASN A 146 -15.91 10.84 2.67
N ILE A 147 -14.57 10.90 2.77
CA ILE A 147 -13.66 10.11 1.93
C ILE A 147 -13.85 8.62 2.22
N ILE A 148 -13.88 8.24 3.49
CA ILE A 148 -14.13 6.85 3.92
C ILE A 148 -15.44 6.35 3.33
N LYS A 149 -16.51 7.12 3.51
CA LYS A 149 -17.82 6.78 2.97
C LYS A 149 -17.81 6.67 1.44
N ALA A 150 -17.11 7.56 0.75
CA ALA A 150 -16.99 7.51 -0.70
C ALA A 150 -16.23 6.26 -1.20
N ILE A 151 -15.23 5.79 -0.45
CA ILE A 151 -14.51 4.53 -0.73
C ILE A 151 -15.46 3.33 -0.57
N GLU A 152 -16.24 3.30 0.53
CA GLU A 152 -17.22 2.23 0.81
C GLU A 152 -18.36 2.23 -0.22
N ASP A 153 -19.02 3.37 -0.42
CA ASP A 153 -20.14 3.52 -1.36
C ASP A 153 -19.72 3.22 -2.81
N GLY A 154 -18.46 3.56 -3.17
CA GLY A 154 -17.88 3.23 -4.46
C GLY A 154 -17.57 1.75 -4.66
N GLY A 155 -17.60 0.96 -3.61
CA GLY A 155 -17.26 -0.47 -3.65
C GLY A 155 -15.81 -0.72 -4.05
N ALA A 156 -14.89 0.17 -3.67
CA ALA A 156 -13.48 0.04 -3.99
C ALA A 156 -12.89 -1.27 -3.39
N LYS A 157 -12.22 -2.05 -4.23
CA LYS A 157 -11.48 -3.24 -3.77
C LYS A 157 -9.98 -2.99 -3.64
N LEU A 158 -9.48 -2.00 -4.33
CA LEU A 158 -8.10 -1.54 -4.23
C LEU A 158 -8.10 -0.05 -3.94
N VAL A 159 -7.50 0.36 -2.83
CA VAL A 159 -7.29 1.77 -2.49
C VAL A 159 -5.79 2.05 -2.52
N LEU A 160 -5.35 2.91 -3.43
CA LEU A 160 -3.97 3.38 -3.49
C LEU A 160 -3.85 4.66 -2.67
N VAL A 161 -3.07 4.59 -1.59
CA VAL A 161 -2.87 5.71 -0.65
C VAL A 161 -1.50 6.33 -0.85
N ALA A 162 -1.46 7.64 -1.16
CA ALA A 162 -0.24 8.40 -1.40
C ALA A 162 -0.24 9.72 -0.60
N LEU A 163 -0.19 9.61 0.74
CA LEU A 163 -0.26 10.77 1.64
C LEU A 163 1.10 11.33 2.05
N GLY A 164 2.20 10.65 1.69
CA GLY A 164 3.56 11.03 2.09
C GLY A 164 3.84 10.79 3.59
N VAL A 165 5.11 11.04 3.99
CA VAL A 165 5.54 11.02 5.39
C VAL A 165 5.59 12.49 5.85
N PRO A 166 4.98 12.91 6.93
CA PRO A 166 4.62 12.20 8.15
C PRO A 166 3.13 12.03 8.45
N LYS A 167 2.21 12.15 7.50
CA LYS A 167 0.84 11.79 7.83
C LYS A 167 0.80 10.27 7.99
N PRO A 168 0.72 9.76 9.23
CA PRO A 168 0.72 8.34 9.43
C PRO A 168 -0.52 7.78 8.77
N VAL A 169 -0.42 6.58 8.41
CA VAL A 169 -1.44 5.67 7.96
C VAL A 169 -2.46 5.44 9.09
N SER A 170 -3.04 6.51 9.65
CA SER A 170 -4.14 6.42 10.62
C SER A 170 -5.40 5.82 10.01
N TYR A 171 -5.38 5.57 8.71
CA TYR A 171 -6.45 4.93 7.94
C TYR A 171 -6.60 3.41 8.18
N THR A 172 -5.80 2.83 9.07
CA THR A 172 -6.03 1.45 9.56
C THR A 172 -7.33 1.31 10.37
N HIS A 173 -8.03 2.41 10.64
CA HIS A 173 -9.33 2.40 11.30
C HIS A 173 -10.53 2.39 10.36
N LEU A 174 -10.31 2.26 9.04
CA LEU A 174 -11.37 1.96 8.09
C LEU A 174 -11.91 0.55 8.35
N ARG A 175 -12.79 0.44 9.34
CA ARG A 175 -13.56 -0.78 9.56
C ARG A 175 -14.72 -0.79 8.57
N ALA A 176 -14.72 -1.82 7.70
CA ALA A 176 -15.94 -2.26 7.06
C ALA A 176 -16.96 -2.76 8.10
#